data_1f33a9bb03b5123de7f10e8cb40a5d1d
#
_entry.id   1f33a9bb03b5123de7f10e8cb40a5d1d
#
_cell.length_a   1.000
_cell.length_b   1.000
_cell.length_c   1.000
_cell.angle_alpha   90.00
_cell.angle_beta   90.00
_cell.angle_gamma   90.00
#
_symmetry.space_group_name_H-M   'P 1'
#
loop_
_entity.id
_entity.type
_entity.pdbx_description
1 polymer ?
#
loop_
_entity_poly.entity_id
_entity_poly.type
_entity_poly.pdbx_seq_one_letter_code
_entity_poly.pdbx_strand_id
1 'polypeptide(L)'
;MTASADSLPSSGSPAFRRAIRWVSAQCLGWHYRETRVLHGDRVPPSGAVLFVGNHPNDLPDVLLGYAATDRPLRYLATISAATGWLSRKTYDWLGVIPVARVRDARKMQAAGVDVVAINRAATDAVGAALAAGQVVGVFPEGGVRDTCSLADFRTGVASMALKYLDADPSNDLMIVPFGLQYEAPRTYGSDVCTVVGTPFSVRAWLAATPDERERGAGGLTRAMHEAVAAVTRNAPTWDVAERRDHLVAAMAGRLAPRDPSSAGPALVAKATALASSDAPAAVRCQIASGLLADAVRKAGGIPTSSLDHARLLFALDVHPQAAPVPTMVIWMGLPAALLGWVVHGPLFAAIRLVANRAAKERSDVVALRFIPGLFIAVLWYLLLGIGAAVALASAGWSPLWVLPALLVLPRFGDLAVGWQRWFTAWRMVRRVHQWGTPERMALREASATLAAEWAPTERAQTDLPVDYTARMTTRNA
;
A
#
# COMPACT_ATOMS: atom_id res chain seq x y z
N MET A 1 4.31 24.27 24.80
CA MET A 1 5.34 24.65 23.82
C MET A 1 4.60 25.08 22.56
N THR A 2 4.47 26.37 22.35
CA THR A 2 3.89 26.97 21.14
C THR A 2 4.96 26.90 20.07
N ALA A 3 4.73 26.09 19.04
CA ALA A 3 5.54 26.14 17.82
C ALA A 3 5.25 27.50 17.17
N SER A 4 6.28 28.34 17.06
CA SER A 4 6.19 29.61 16.35
C SER A 4 5.90 29.32 14.87
N ALA A 5 5.03 30.10 14.27
CA ALA A 5 4.62 29.98 12.87
C ALA A 5 5.78 30.18 11.86
N ASP A 6 6.96 30.59 12.32
CA ASP A 6 8.10 31.02 11.48
C ASP A 6 9.08 29.90 11.08
N SER A 7 8.88 28.66 11.53
CA SER A 7 9.69 27.53 11.08
C SER A 7 8.78 26.42 10.54
N LEU A 8 8.23 26.61 9.33
CA LEU A 8 7.68 25.48 8.59
C LEU A 8 8.82 24.46 8.40
N PRO A 9 8.61 23.20 8.83
CA PRO A 9 9.66 22.19 8.74
C PRO A 9 10.11 22.00 7.30
N SER A 10 11.31 21.49 7.12
CA SER A 10 11.99 21.18 5.85
C SER A 10 11.18 20.32 4.85
N SER A 11 9.98 19.87 5.25
CA SER A 11 9.03 19.09 4.45
C SER A 11 8.63 19.73 3.12
N GLY A 12 8.87 21.03 2.93
CA GLY A 12 8.63 21.75 1.67
C GLY A 12 9.78 21.68 0.67
N SER A 13 11.01 21.33 1.06
CA SER A 13 12.16 21.38 0.15
C SER A 13 12.08 20.25 -0.91
N PRO A 14 12.48 20.54 -2.19
CA PRO A 14 12.51 19.50 -3.23
C PRO A 14 13.42 18.31 -2.89
N ALA A 15 14.51 18.56 -2.19
CA ALA A 15 15.44 17.51 -1.76
C ALA A 15 14.79 16.59 -0.73
N PHE A 16 14.07 17.15 0.25
CA PHE A 16 13.33 16.37 1.23
C PHE A 16 12.26 15.49 0.59
N ARG A 17 11.46 16.06 -0.33
CA ARG A 17 10.43 15.29 -1.04
C ARG A 17 11.01 14.11 -1.83
N ARG A 18 12.15 14.33 -2.52
CA ARG A 18 12.85 13.22 -3.20
C ARG A 18 13.33 12.16 -2.22
N ALA A 19 13.90 12.58 -1.09
CA ALA A 19 14.40 11.65 -0.07
C ALA A 19 13.28 10.82 0.54
N ILE A 20 12.17 11.43 0.98
CA ILE A 20 11.06 10.67 1.59
C ILE A 20 10.41 9.71 0.60
N ARG A 21 10.26 10.11 -0.65
CA ARG A 21 9.74 9.22 -1.71
C ARG A 21 10.68 8.05 -1.98
N TRP A 22 11.98 8.32 -2.04
CA TRP A 22 12.98 7.26 -2.20
C TRP A 22 12.94 6.28 -1.04
N VAL A 23 12.94 6.76 0.21
CA VAL A 23 12.82 5.91 1.40
C VAL A 23 11.51 5.12 1.37
N SER A 24 10.39 5.76 1.03
CA SER A 24 9.10 5.07 0.90
C SER A 24 9.17 3.95 -0.12
N ALA A 25 9.75 4.21 -1.30
CA ALA A 25 9.90 3.21 -2.35
C ALA A 25 10.78 2.02 -1.91
N GLN A 26 11.89 2.29 -1.18
CA GLN A 26 12.74 1.22 -0.65
C GLN A 26 12.00 0.38 0.40
N CYS A 27 11.35 1.01 1.37
CA CYS A 27 10.59 0.31 2.42
C CYS A 27 9.46 -0.53 1.83
N LEU A 28 8.68 0.04 0.93
CA LEU A 28 7.59 -0.67 0.26
C LEU A 28 8.12 -1.83 -0.60
N GLY A 29 9.19 -1.61 -1.37
CA GLY A 29 9.83 -2.62 -2.22
C GLY A 29 10.42 -3.80 -1.45
N TRP A 30 10.77 -3.63 -0.17
CA TRP A 30 11.20 -4.73 0.68
C TRP A 30 10.06 -5.68 1.07
N HIS A 31 8.84 -5.15 1.20
CA HIS A 31 7.70 -5.93 1.67
C HIS A 31 6.78 -6.38 0.53
N TYR A 32 6.44 -5.45 -0.36
CA TYR A 32 5.56 -5.72 -1.49
C TYR A 32 6.36 -6.07 -2.74
N ARG A 33 5.83 -6.99 -3.55
CA ARG A 33 6.42 -7.35 -4.84
C ARG A 33 6.30 -6.18 -5.81
N GLU A 34 5.12 -5.56 -5.83
CA GLU A 34 4.82 -4.42 -6.66
C GLU A 34 3.95 -3.42 -5.94
N THR A 35 4.27 -2.14 -6.14
CA THR A 35 3.48 -1.02 -5.66
C THR A 35 3.11 -0.15 -6.85
N ARG A 36 1.82 0.12 -7.04
CA ARG A 36 1.31 0.91 -8.16
C ARG A 36 0.49 2.07 -7.70
N VAL A 37 0.51 3.13 -8.52
CA VAL A 37 -0.38 4.28 -8.37
C VAL A 37 -1.15 4.45 -9.67
N LEU A 38 -2.46 4.32 -9.60
CA LEU A 38 -3.37 4.60 -10.72
C LEU A 38 -3.93 6.00 -10.57
N HIS A 39 -3.97 6.72 -11.68
CA HIS A 39 -4.54 8.08 -11.77
C HIS A 39 -3.87 9.10 -10.82
N GLY A 40 -2.57 8.96 -10.55
CA GLY A 40 -1.83 9.94 -9.74
C GLY A 40 -1.82 11.35 -10.34
N ASP A 41 -2.02 11.47 -11.66
CA ASP A 41 -2.21 12.71 -12.41
C ASP A 41 -3.47 13.50 -12.00
N ARG A 42 -4.44 12.86 -11.34
CA ARG A 42 -5.63 13.53 -10.79
C ARG A 42 -5.34 14.42 -9.58
N VAL A 43 -4.19 14.26 -8.92
CA VAL A 43 -3.82 15.18 -7.84
C VAL A 43 -3.51 16.55 -8.45
N PRO A 44 -4.27 17.62 -8.13
CA PRO A 44 -4.05 18.93 -8.73
C PRO A 44 -2.61 19.41 -8.51
N PRO A 45 -1.94 20.00 -9.51
CA PRO A 45 -0.54 20.41 -9.42
C PRO A 45 -0.30 21.57 -8.45
N SER A 46 -1.35 22.33 -8.12
CA SER A 46 -1.31 23.50 -7.23
C SER A 46 -2.63 23.65 -6.46
N GLY A 47 -2.68 24.64 -5.56
CA GLY A 47 -3.86 24.93 -4.72
C GLY A 47 -3.96 24.05 -3.48
N ALA A 48 -4.93 24.33 -2.63
CA ALA A 48 -5.20 23.58 -1.41
C ALA A 48 -5.80 22.20 -1.74
N VAL A 49 -5.21 21.14 -1.16
CA VAL A 49 -5.67 19.76 -1.36
C VAL A 49 -5.79 19.04 -0.04
N LEU A 50 -6.94 18.42 0.19
CA LEU A 50 -7.14 17.42 1.23
C LEU A 50 -7.16 16.04 0.58
N PHE A 51 -6.12 15.24 0.86
CA PHE A 51 -5.92 13.90 0.31
C PHE A 51 -6.49 12.88 1.30
N VAL A 52 -7.62 12.27 0.95
CA VAL A 52 -8.47 11.49 1.86
C VAL A 52 -8.47 10.03 1.47
N GLY A 53 -8.07 9.13 2.38
CA GLY A 53 -7.98 7.71 2.08
C GLY A 53 -8.47 6.78 3.19
N ASN A 54 -8.55 5.48 2.87
CA ASN A 54 -8.75 4.40 3.82
C ASN A 54 -7.44 4.00 4.51
N HIS A 55 -7.54 3.37 5.70
CA HIS A 55 -6.38 3.07 6.56
C HIS A 55 -6.33 1.60 7.00
N PRO A 56 -6.08 0.66 6.08
CA PRO A 56 -6.10 -0.77 6.40
C PRO A 56 -4.81 -1.32 7.03
N ASN A 57 -3.65 -0.63 6.89
CA ASN A 57 -2.34 -1.26 7.16
C ASN A 57 -1.28 -0.33 7.80
N ASP A 58 -1.71 0.69 8.55
CA ASP A 58 -0.86 1.59 9.35
C ASP A 58 0.24 2.31 8.51
N LEU A 59 1.52 2.17 8.87
CA LEU A 59 2.63 2.88 8.22
C LEU A 59 2.74 2.69 6.71
N PRO A 60 2.57 1.50 6.12
CA PRO A 60 2.53 1.34 4.66
C PRO A 60 1.57 2.29 3.95
N ASP A 61 0.42 2.58 4.55
CA ASP A 61 -0.59 3.47 3.96
C ASP A 61 -0.07 4.90 3.82
N VAL A 62 0.66 5.36 4.82
CA VAL A 62 1.33 6.68 4.80
C VAL A 62 2.40 6.74 3.71
N LEU A 63 3.22 5.68 3.60
CA LEU A 63 4.28 5.59 2.59
C LEU A 63 3.72 5.54 1.17
N LEU A 64 2.60 4.84 0.96
CA LEU A 64 1.89 4.79 -0.33
C LEU A 64 1.33 6.15 -0.73
N GLY A 65 0.83 6.94 0.21
CA GLY A 65 0.40 8.30 -0.07
C GLY A 65 1.56 9.22 -0.52
N TYR A 66 2.75 9.09 0.08
CA TYR A 66 3.95 9.80 -0.43
C TYR A 66 4.35 9.35 -1.84
N ALA A 67 4.07 8.10 -2.21
CA ALA A 67 4.31 7.61 -3.57
C ALA A 67 3.29 8.16 -4.59
N ALA A 68 2.10 8.55 -4.14
CA ALA A 68 0.99 8.96 -4.99
C ALA A 68 1.06 10.43 -5.46
N THR A 69 1.90 11.28 -4.86
CA THR A 69 2.02 12.70 -5.24
C THR A 69 3.44 13.23 -5.12
N ASP A 70 3.81 14.14 -6.03
CA ASP A 70 5.08 14.89 -5.97
C ASP A 70 5.00 16.15 -5.11
N ARG A 71 3.80 16.50 -4.65
CA ARG A 71 3.56 17.71 -3.88
C ARG A 71 3.99 17.57 -2.42
N PRO A 72 4.26 18.69 -1.71
CA PRO A 72 4.48 18.67 -0.27
C PRO A 72 3.25 18.08 0.44
N LEU A 73 3.42 16.90 1.05
CA LEU A 73 2.35 16.17 1.74
C LEU A 73 2.63 16.14 3.23
N ARG A 74 1.65 16.55 4.03
CA ARG A 74 1.67 16.48 5.50
C ARG A 74 0.50 15.65 5.99
N TYR A 75 0.75 14.71 6.88
CA TYR A 75 -0.32 13.87 7.42
C TYR A 75 -0.85 14.39 8.77
N LEU A 76 -2.16 14.24 8.96
CA LEU A 76 -2.75 14.28 10.29
C LEU A 76 -2.52 12.91 10.95
N ALA A 77 -1.87 12.89 12.10
CA ALA A 77 -1.69 11.67 12.86
C ALA A 77 -1.93 11.87 14.36
N THR A 78 -2.29 10.80 15.05
CA THR A 78 -2.56 10.87 16.47
C THR A 78 -1.29 11.15 17.28
N ILE A 79 -1.34 12.09 18.22
CA ILE A 79 -0.23 12.37 19.13
C ILE A 79 0.13 11.16 19.99
N SER A 80 -0.82 10.26 20.24
CA SER A 80 -0.58 9.03 21.01
C SER A 80 0.35 8.03 20.31
N ALA A 81 0.60 8.16 19.01
CA ALA A 81 1.60 7.37 18.30
C ALA A 81 3.04 7.90 18.50
N ALA A 82 3.21 9.17 18.92
CA ALA A 82 4.50 9.78 19.18
C ALA A 82 4.92 9.63 20.65
N THR A 83 5.13 8.40 21.12
CA THR A 83 5.37 8.11 22.55
C THR A 83 6.78 8.38 23.06
N GLY A 84 7.78 8.44 22.16
CA GLY A 84 9.19 8.68 22.52
C GLY A 84 9.76 9.96 21.89
N TRP A 85 10.94 10.40 22.35
CA TRP A 85 11.61 11.59 21.80
C TRP A 85 11.94 11.41 20.30
N LEU A 86 12.32 10.20 19.89
CA LEU A 86 12.66 9.90 18.51
C LEU A 86 11.42 9.95 17.60
N SER A 87 10.29 9.37 18.03
CA SER A 87 9.04 9.44 17.26
C SER A 87 8.50 10.87 17.17
N ARG A 88 8.67 11.69 18.21
CA ARG A 88 8.33 13.12 18.16
C ARG A 88 9.21 13.88 17.16
N LYS A 89 10.53 13.66 17.18
CA LYS A 89 11.44 14.26 16.19
C LYS A 89 11.13 13.80 14.76
N THR A 90 10.75 12.55 14.59
CA THR A 90 10.31 12.03 13.28
C THR A 90 9.03 12.74 12.83
N TYR A 91 8.06 12.96 13.71
CA TYR A 91 6.85 13.71 13.40
C TYR A 91 7.17 15.15 12.98
N ASP A 92 8.03 15.85 13.74
CA ASP A 92 8.46 17.20 13.42
C ASP A 92 9.19 17.25 12.06
N TRP A 93 10.08 16.29 11.81
CA TRP A 93 10.84 16.20 10.57
C TRP A 93 9.95 15.91 9.35
N LEU A 94 8.96 15.00 9.50
CA LEU A 94 7.98 14.69 8.46
C LEU A 94 6.92 15.78 8.30
N GLY A 95 6.86 16.76 9.19
CA GLY A 95 5.84 17.79 9.21
C GLY A 95 4.45 17.26 9.53
N VAL A 96 4.37 16.17 10.31
CA VAL A 96 3.09 15.59 10.76
C VAL A 96 2.34 16.59 11.63
N ILE A 97 1.04 16.73 11.40
CA ILE A 97 0.14 17.55 12.20
C ILE A 97 -0.48 16.66 13.29
N PRO A 98 -0.09 16.83 14.57
CA PRO A 98 -0.59 15.96 15.64
C PRO A 98 -2.03 16.32 16.02
N VAL A 99 -2.89 15.29 16.14
CA VAL A 99 -4.27 15.41 16.61
C VAL A 99 -4.53 14.52 17.81
N ALA A 100 -5.44 14.92 18.69
CA ALA A 100 -5.92 14.09 19.78
C ALA A 100 -7.27 13.44 19.39
N ARG A 101 -7.33 12.10 19.44
CA ARG A 101 -8.56 11.36 19.13
C ARG A 101 -9.52 11.38 20.31
N VAL A 102 -10.82 11.43 20.02
CA VAL A 102 -11.89 11.43 21.04
C VAL A 102 -11.78 10.20 21.98
N ARG A 103 -11.43 9.03 21.44
CA ARG A 103 -11.27 7.81 22.25
C ARG A 103 -10.12 7.89 23.26
N ASP A 104 -9.09 8.69 22.97
CA ASP A 104 -7.91 8.85 23.82
C ASP A 104 -8.06 10.06 24.77
N ALA A 105 -9.08 10.91 24.55
CA ALA A 105 -9.25 12.18 25.22
C ALA A 105 -9.33 12.04 26.76
N ARG A 106 -10.11 11.10 27.27
CA ARG A 106 -10.26 10.84 28.72
C ARG A 106 -8.92 10.50 29.38
N LYS A 107 -8.15 9.59 28.74
CA LYS A 107 -6.83 9.19 29.24
C LYS A 107 -5.82 10.34 29.20
N MET A 108 -5.85 11.14 28.13
CA MET A 108 -4.99 12.28 27.97
C MET A 108 -5.32 13.40 28.96
N GLN A 109 -6.59 13.70 29.16
CA GLN A 109 -7.05 14.68 30.18
C GLN A 109 -6.69 14.24 31.59
N ALA A 110 -6.84 12.95 31.91
CA ALA A 110 -6.39 12.43 33.20
C ALA A 110 -4.88 12.54 33.42
N ALA A 111 -4.10 12.60 32.32
CA ALA A 111 -2.65 12.86 32.34
C ALA A 111 -2.30 14.38 32.25
N GLY A 112 -3.28 15.28 32.42
CA GLY A 112 -3.08 16.74 32.40
C GLY A 112 -2.87 17.31 31.00
N VAL A 113 -3.22 16.60 29.94
CA VAL A 113 -3.04 17.05 28.55
C VAL A 113 -4.29 17.79 28.07
N ASP A 114 -4.14 19.00 27.60
CA ASP A 114 -5.23 19.80 27.03
C ASP A 114 -5.54 19.36 25.57
N VAL A 115 -6.50 18.44 25.47
CA VAL A 115 -6.97 17.89 24.17
C VAL A 115 -7.60 18.95 23.27
N VAL A 116 -8.26 19.96 23.87
CA VAL A 116 -8.92 21.04 23.11
C VAL A 116 -7.86 21.93 22.48
N ALA A 117 -6.83 22.31 23.22
CA ALA A 117 -5.73 23.11 22.70
C ALA A 117 -4.98 22.38 21.58
N ILE A 118 -4.73 21.07 21.73
CA ILE A 118 -4.08 20.25 20.68
C ILE A 118 -4.92 20.27 19.38
N ASN A 119 -6.22 20.02 19.47
CA ASN A 119 -7.07 19.94 18.29
C ASN A 119 -7.31 21.32 17.64
N ARG A 120 -7.29 22.39 18.45
CA ARG A 120 -7.30 23.76 17.94
C ARG A 120 -6.02 24.06 17.15
N ALA A 121 -4.86 23.78 17.74
CA ALA A 121 -3.56 23.94 17.08
C ALA A 121 -3.46 23.10 15.78
N ALA A 122 -3.99 21.87 15.80
CA ALA A 122 -4.07 21.05 14.60
C ALA A 122 -4.93 21.68 13.49
N THR A 123 -6.09 22.26 13.86
CA THR A 123 -6.96 22.95 12.91
C THR A 123 -6.26 24.14 12.28
N ASP A 124 -5.56 24.95 13.10
CA ASP A 124 -4.82 26.11 12.63
C ASP A 124 -3.64 25.69 11.73
N ALA A 125 -2.92 24.61 12.07
CA ALA A 125 -1.83 24.07 11.27
C ALA A 125 -2.31 23.49 9.92
N VAL A 126 -3.51 22.86 9.88
CA VAL A 126 -4.16 22.42 8.63
C VAL A 126 -4.47 23.64 7.77
N GLY A 127 -5.11 24.67 8.34
CA GLY A 127 -5.43 25.89 7.61
C GLY A 127 -4.18 26.54 7.01
N ALA A 128 -3.10 26.67 7.79
CA ALA A 128 -1.82 27.23 7.32
C ALA A 128 -1.19 26.37 6.19
N ALA A 129 -1.23 25.03 6.30
CA ALA A 129 -0.70 24.15 5.27
C ALA A 129 -1.50 24.27 3.95
N LEU A 130 -2.82 24.32 4.04
CA LEU A 130 -3.71 24.49 2.87
C LEU A 130 -3.50 25.86 2.22
N ALA A 131 -3.42 26.94 3.00
CA ALA A 131 -3.13 28.29 2.51
C ALA A 131 -1.76 28.38 1.82
N ALA A 132 -0.78 27.60 2.29
CA ALA A 132 0.53 27.49 1.64
C ALA A 132 0.52 26.59 0.38
N GLY A 133 -0.66 26.13 -0.06
CA GLY A 133 -0.80 25.27 -1.22
C GLY A 133 -0.19 23.87 -1.02
N GLN A 134 -0.12 23.36 0.21
CA GLN A 134 0.35 22.01 0.51
C GLN A 134 -0.80 21.00 0.41
N VAL A 135 -0.43 19.73 0.33
CA VAL A 135 -1.39 18.60 0.43
C VAL A 135 -1.46 18.15 1.89
N VAL A 136 -2.66 18.08 2.44
CA VAL A 136 -2.89 17.51 3.76
C VAL A 136 -3.50 16.12 3.61
N GLY A 137 -2.76 15.09 4.00
CA GLY A 137 -3.19 13.69 3.98
C GLY A 137 -3.92 13.29 5.26
N VAL A 138 -5.00 12.56 5.12
CA VAL A 138 -5.80 12.14 6.27
C VAL A 138 -6.49 10.81 6.05
N PHE A 139 -6.61 10.06 7.14
CA PHE A 139 -7.39 8.82 7.23
C PHE A 139 -8.55 9.04 8.22
N PRO A 140 -9.75 9.45 7.72
CA PRO A 140 -10.84 9.91 8.60
C PRO A 140 -11.50 8.80 9.41
N GLU A 141 -11.17 7.53 9.17
CA GLU A 141 -11.61 6.38 9.98
C GLU A 141 -11.17 6.49 11.46
N GLY A 142 -10.15 7.32 11.72
CA GLY A 142 -9.63 7.58 13.07
C GLY A 142 -8.80 6.45 13.66
N GLY A 143 -8.30 5.56 12.84
CA GLY A 143 -7.36 4.48 13.18
C GLY A 143 -7.41 3.35 12.17
N VAL A 144 -6.41 2.48 12.22
CA VAL A 144 -6.33 1.29 11.38
C VAL A 144 -7.52 0.38 11.66
N ARG A 145 -8.14 -0.14 10.61
CA ARG A 145 -9.31 -1.01 10.68
C ARG A 145 -9.11 -2.28 9.86
N ASP A 146 -9.29 -3.42 10.51
CA ASP A 146 -9.33 -4.73 9.85
C ASP A 146 -10.80 -5.08 9.58
N THR A 147 -11.40 -4.38 8.60
CA THR A 147 -12.79 -4.54 8.19
C THR A 147 -12.88 -4.86 6.71
N CYS A 148 -13.94 -5.58 6.30
CA CYS A 148 -14.18 -5.92 4.89
C CYS A 148 -14.80 -4.76 4.10
N SER A 149 -15.14 -3.66 4.76
CA SER A 149 -15.67 -2.42 4.19
C SER A 149 -15.04 -1.21 4.84
N LEU A 150 -15.10 -0.07 4.13
CA LEU A 150 -14.66 1.22 4.65
C LEU A 150 -15.44 1.55 5.94
N ALA A 151 -14.73 1.92 6.99
CA ALA A 151 -15.37 2.31 8.25
C ALA A 151 -15.92 3.74 8.17
N ASP A 152 -16.86 4.06 9.05
CA ASP A 152 -17.45 5.40 9.14
C ASP A 152 -16.39 6.48 9.38
N PHE A 153 -16.48 7.58 8.65
CA PHE A 153 -15.58 8.70 8.77
C PHE A 153 -15.97 9.60 9.96
N ARG A 154 -14.96 10.13 10.63
CA ARG A 154 -15.13 11.13 11.67
C ARG A 154 -15.29 12.53 11.06
N THR A 155 -16.18 13.32 11.63
CA THR A 155 -16.53 14.67 11.13
C THR A 155 -15.45 15.73 11.33
N GLY A 156 -14.44 15.47 12.15
CA GLY A 156 -13.41 16.45 12.48
C GLY A 156 -12.66 17.00 11.28
N VAL A 157 -12.38 16.15 10.29
CA VAL A 157 -11.69 16.55 9.05
C VAL A 157 -12.57 17.47 8.20
N ALA A 158 -13.84 17.16 8.06
CA ALA A 158 -14.81 18.01 7.37
C ALA A 158 -14.97 19.38 8.07
N SER A 159 -14.99 19.38 9.41
CA SER A 159 -15.02 20.62 10.18
C SER A 159 -13.78 21.51 9.94
N MET A 160 -12.59 20.91 9.84
CA MET A 160 -11.36 21.64 9.50
C MET A 160 -11.41 22.20 8.07
N ALA A 161 -11.92 21.42 7.12
CA ALA A 161 -12.09 21.84 5.72
C ALA A 161 -13.03 23.03 5.59
N LEU A 162 -14.20 22.98 6.24
CA LEU A 162 -15.18 24.09 6.22
C LEU A 162 -14.61 25.34 6.89
N LYS A 163 -13.93 25.20 8.04
CA LYS A 163 -13.28 26.34 8.72
C LYS A 163 -12.23 27.01 7.82
N TYR A 164 -11.50 26.25 7.03
CA TYR A 164 -10.55 26.83 6.06
C TYR A 164 -11.25 27.62 4.97
N LEU A 165 -12.39 27.15 4.45
CA LEU A 165 -13.18 27.87 3.45
C LEU A 165 -13.85 29.14 4.01
N ASP A 166 -14.29 29.08 5.27
CA ASP A 166 -14.95 30.21 5.94
C ASP A 166 -13.96 31.32 6.30
N ALA A 167 -12.67 31.00 6.43
CA ALA A 167 -11.62 31.97 6.77
C ALA A 167 -11.40 33.03 5.68
N ASP A 168 -11.62 32.68 4.40
CA ASP A 168 -11.51 33.60 3.27
C ASP A 168 -12.45 33.15 2.15
N PRO A 169 -13.35 34.05 1.66
CA PRO A 169 -14.26 33.75 0.55
C PRO A 169 -13.55 33.36 -0.77
N SER A 170 -12.29 33.73 -0.95
CA SER A 170 -11.49 33.35 -2.12
C SER A 170 -10.91 31.93 -2.03
N ASN A 171 -10.89 31.34 -0.83
CA ASN A 171 -10.38 29.99 -0.64
C ASN A 171 -11.24 28.95 -1.37
N ASP A 172 -10.61 28.01 -2.02
CA ASP A 172 -11.21 26.75 -2.43
C ASP A 172 -10.34 25.57 -1.96
N LEU A 173 -10.96 24.43 -1.83
CA LEU A 173 -10.32 23.22 -1.34
C LEU A 173 -10.72 22.05 -2.24
N MET A 174 -9.73 21.39 -2.82
CA MET A 174 -9.94 20.15 -3.55
C MET A 174 -9.86 18.96 -2.61
N ILE A 175 -10.93 18.18 -2.54
CA ILE A 175 -10.88 16.83 -1.94
C ILE A 175 -10.40 15.87 -3.02
N VAL A 176 -9.33 15.16 -2.74
CA VAL A 176 -8.80 14.10 -3.62
C VAL A 176 -8.92 12.78 -2.86
N PRO A 177 -9.89 11.93 -3.21
CA PRO A 177 -10.03 10.62 -2.59
C PRO A 177 -8.97 9.66 -3.11
N PHE A 178 -8.46 8.77 -2.26
CA PHE A 178 -7.63 7.65 -2.69
C PHE A 178 -7.97 6.37 -1.95
N GLY A 179 -7.86 5.26 -2.67
CA GLY A 179 -8.10 3.92 -2.14
C GLY A 179 -6.84 3.07 -2.13
N LEU A 180 -6.51 2.50 -0.99
CA LEU A 180 -5.43 1.56 -0.83
C LEU A 180 -5.98 0.14 -0.96
N GLN A 181 -5.59 -0.54 -2.03
CA GLN A 181 -6.07 -1.86 -2.40
C GLN A 181 -4.93 -2.87 -2.30
N TYR A 182 -4.93 -3.65 -1.24
CA TYR A 182 -3.95 -4.71 -1.01
C TYR A 182 -4.47 -6.06 -1.50
N GLU A 183 -3.63 -6.86 -2.16
CA GLU A 183 -3.93 -8.27 -2.43
C GLU A 183 -3.93 -9.10 -1.14
N ALA A 184 -2.88 -8.93 -0.33
CA ALA A 184 -2.73 -9.57 0.97
C ALA A 184 -1.86 -8.66 1.87
N PRO A 185 -2.44 -7.72 2.64
CA PRO A 185 -1.73 -6.59 3.25
C PRO A 185 -0.55 -7.00 4.14
N ARG A 186 -0.60 -8.16 4.77
CA ARG A 186 0.43 -8.64 5.71
C ARG A 186 1.37 -9.68 5.11
N THR A 187 1.09 -10.11 3.88
CA THR A 187 1.86 -11.17 3.20
C THR A 187 3.03 -10.57 2.45
N TYR A 188 4.21 -11.02 2.78
CA TYR A 188 5.43 -10.64 2.06
C TYR A 188 5.36 -11.06 0.58
N GLY A 189 5.68 -10.13 -0.30
CA GLY A 189 5.68 -10.36 -1.74
C GLY A 189 4.29 -10.31 -2.39
N SER A 190 3.25 -9.84 -1.67
CA SER A 190 1.96 -9.47 -2.28
C SER A 190 2.06 -8.11 -2.98
N ASP A 191 1.03 -7.76 -3.74
CA ASP A 191 0.96 -6.49 -4.44
C ASP A 191 0.03 -5.51 -3.73
N VAL A 192 0.25 -4.21 -3.99
CA VAL A 192 -0.61 -3.14 -3.53
C VAL A 192 -0.80 -2.08 -4.60
N CYS A 193 -2.02 -1.57 -4.72
CA CYS A 193 -2.38 -0.52 -5.65
C CYS A 193 -3.00 0.66 -4.89
N THR A 194 -2.50 1.87 -5.13
CA THR A 194 -3.13 3.13 -4.73
C THR A 194 -3.95 3.65 -5.90
N VAL A 195 -5.25 3.79 -5.75
CA VAL A 195 -6.15 4.33 -6.77
C VAL A 195 -6.56 5.73 -6.37
N VAL A 196 -6.15 6.73 -7.14
CA VAL A 196 -6.58 8.13 -6.94
C VAL A 196 -7.93 8.33 -7.64
N GLY A 197 -8.94 8.69 -6.87
CA GLY A 197 -10.29 8.93 -7.36
C GLY A 197 -10.46 10.30 -8.01
N THR A 198 -11.68 10.59 -8.43
CA THR A 198 -12.03 11.88 -9.05
C THR A 198 -12.01 12.98 -7.99
N PRO A 199 -11.20 14.03 -8.14
CA PRO A 199 -11.19 15.17 -7.24
C PRO A 199 -12.51 15.97 -7.35
N PHE A 200 -12.90 16.61 -6.25
CA PHE A 200 -14.00 17.56 -6.27
C PHE A 200 -13.68 18.83 -5.43
N SER A 201 -14.13 19.99 -5.92
CA SER A 201 -14.06 21.24 -5.19
C SER A 201 -15.13 21.26 -4.10
N VAL A 202 -14.74 21.57 -2.87
CA VAL A 202 -15.70 21.68 -1.76
C VAL A 202 -16.64 22.86 -1.98
N ARG A 203 -16.16 23.98 -2.53
CA ARG A 203 -16.99 25.15 -2.84
C ARG A 203 -18.02 24.84 -3.91
N ALA A 204 -17.61 24.19 -5.01
CA ALA A 204 -18.55 23.77 -6.05
C ALA A 204 -19.58 22.74 -5.52
N TRP A 205 -19.15 21.81 -4.68
CA TRP A 205 -20.03 20.83 -4.04
C TRP A 205 -21.07 21.50 -3.14
N LEU A 206 -20.66 22.46 -2.29
CA LEU A 206 -21.57 23.24 -1.44
C LEU A 206 -22.60 24.04 -2.25
N ALA A 207 -22.22 24.53 -3.43
CA ALA A 207 -23.12 25.23 -4.31
C ALA A 207 -24.13 24.30 -5.00
N ALA A 208 -23.70 23.10 -5.36
CA ALA A 208 -24.52 22.10 -6.06
C ALA A 208 -25.43 21.29 -5.15
N THR A 209 -25.18 21.26 -3.82
CA THR A 209 -25.90 20.42 -2.85
C THR A 209 -26.40 21.23 -1.65
N PRO A 210 -27.43 22.09 -1.79
CA PRO A 210 -27.93 22.95 -0.70
C PRO A 210 -28.33 22.15 0.55
N ASP A 211 -29.00 21.01 0.40
CA ASP A 211 -29.45 20.17 1.51
C ASP A 211 -28.27 19.59 2.31
N GLU A 212 -27.18 19.20 1.62
CA GLU A 212 -25.96 18.72 2.27
C GLU A 212 -25.18 19.87 2.92
N ARG A 213 -25.26 21.08 2.38
CA ARG A 213 -24.71 22.29 3.00
C ARG A 213 -25.37 22.57 4.35
N GLU A 214 -26.68 22.41 4.48
CA GLU A 214 -27.40 22.55 5.76
C GLU A 214 -26.92 21.52 6.80
N ARG A 215 -26.51 20.33 6.37
CA ARG A 215 -25.91 19.30 7.23
C ARG A 215 -24.46 19.60 7.64
N GLY A 216 -23.84 20.62 7.07
CA GLY A 216 -22.52 21.11 7.41
C GLY A 216 -21.44 20.03 7.33
N ALA A 217 -20.65 19.87 8.41
CA ALA A 217 -19.58 18.88 8.44
C ALA A 217 -20.07 17.43 8.24
N GLY A 218 -21.29 17.10 8.60
CA GLY A 218 -21.89 15.78 8.40
C GLY A 218 -22.09 15.47 6.91
N GLY A 219 -22.60 16.44 6.13
CA GLY A 219 -22.78 16.31 4.68
C GLY A 219 -21.44 16.12 3.95
N LEU A 220 -20.46 16.97 4.24
CA LEU A 220 -19.13 16.84 3.64
C LEU A 220 -18.43 15.53 4.03
N THR A 221 -18.60 15.06 5.28
CA THR A 221 -18.07 13.77 5.72
C THR A 221 -18.63 12.62 4.90
N ARG A 222 -19.93 12.64 4.61
CA ARG A 222 -20.57 11.63 3.77
C ARG A 222 -20.04 11.68 2.34
N ALA A 223 -19.93 12.87 1.74
CA ALA A 223 -19.39 13.02 0.39
C ALA A 223 -17.95 12.49 0.29
N MET A 224 -17.09 12.77 1.28
CA MET A 224 -15.75 12.22 1.34
C MET A 224 -15.76 10.69 1.48
N HIS A 225 -16.64 10.14 2.33
CA HIS A 225 -16.76 8.69 2.53
C HIS A 225 -17.18 8.00 1.22
N GLU A 226 -18.20 8.51 0.54
CA GLU A 226 -18.69 7.98 -0.74
C GLU A 226 -17.60 8.04 -1.82
N ALA A 227 -16.85 9.13 -1.90
CA ALA A 227 -15.75 9.30 -2.85
C ALA A 227 -14.60 8.31 -2.59
N VAL A 228 -14.25 8.03 -1.34
CA VAL A 228 -13.23 7.01 -0.98
C VAL A 228 -13.78 5.60 -1.17
N ALA A 229 -15.06 5.36 -0.83
CA ALA A 229 -15.72 4.07 -1.05
C ALA A 229 -15.71 3.65 -2.52
N ALA A 230 -15.82 4.61 -3.45
CA ALA A 230 -15.78 4.36 -4.90
C ALA A 230 -14.41 3.86 -5.40
N VAL A 231 -13.33 4.07 -4.65
CA VAL A 231 -11.96 3.64 -5.02
C VAL A 231 -11.38 2.58 -4.08
N THR A 232 -12.16 2.09 -3.12
CA THR A 232 -11.79 1.03 -2.19
C THR A 232 -12.51 -0.28 -2.49
N ARG A 233 -12.00 -1.39 -1.96
CA ARG A 233 -12.62 -2.72 -2.10
C ARG A 233 -13.55 -2.97 -0.92
N ASN A 234 -14.83 -2.65 -1.08
CA ASN A 234 -15.84 -2.85 -0.04
C ASN A 234 -16.64 -4.14 -0.28
N ALA A 235 -17.00 -4.83 0.80
CA ALA A 235 -17.87 -5.99 0.78
C ALA A 235 -18.75 -6.02 2.05
N PRO A 236 -19.99 -6.54 1.97
CA PRO A 236 -20.89 -6.60 3.12
C PRO A 236 -20.43 -7.57 4.22
N THR A 237 -19.71 -8.62 3.85
CA THR A 237 -19.17 -9.64 4.77
C THR A 237 -17.79 -10.09 4.33
N TRP A 238 -17.03 -10.72 5.24
CA TRP A 238 -15.74 -11.31 4.93
C TRP A 238 -15.81 -12.42 3.87
N ASP A 239 -16.87 -13.23 3.88
CA ASP A 239 -17.08 -14.28 2.88
C ASP A 239 -17.26 -13.70 1.47
N VAL A 240 -18.02 -12.61 1.36
CA VAL A 240 -18.17 -11.89 0.08
C VAL A 240 -16.85 -11.24 -0.32
N ALA A 241 -16.10 -10.68 0.63
CA ALA A 241 -14.78 -10.11 0.35
C ALA A 241 -13.80 -11.17 -0.18
N GLU A 242 -13.75 -12.35 0.44
CA GLU A 242 -12.88 -13.45 0.00
C GLU A 242 -13.27 -13.95 -1.39
N ARG A 243 -14.56 -14.21 -1.63
CA ARG A 243 -15.04 -14.63 -2.96
C ARG A 243 -14.75 -13.59 -4.03
N ARG A 244 -14.97 -12.30 -3.73
CA ARG A 244 -14.61 -11.20 -4.62
C ARG A 244 -13.13 -11.21 -4.96
N ASP A 245 -12.26 -11.35 -3.96
CA ASP A 245 -10.81 -11.29 -4.17
C ASP A 245 -10.30 -12.50 -4.97
N HIS A 246 -10.89 -13.67 -4.79
CA HIS A 246 -10.64 -14.84 -5.64
C HIS A 246 -11.09 -14.59 -7.10
N LEU A 247 -12.27 -14.02 -7.29
CA LEU A 247 -12.78 -13.67 -8.63
C LEU A 247 -11.88 -12.63 -9.30
N VAL A 248 -11.52 -11.55 -8.58
CA VAL A 248 -10.61 -10.53 -9.08
C VAL A 248 -9.27 -11.13 -9.47
N ALA A 249 -8.67 -11.94 -8.61
CA ALA A 249 -7.37 -12.56 -8.86
C ALA A 249 -7.39 -13.48 -10.08
N ALA A 250 -8.39 -14.35 -10.18
CA ALA A 250 -8.53 -15.27 -11.29
C ALA A 250 -8.75 -14.53 -12.63
N MET A 251 -9.59 -13.50 -12.64
CA MET A 251 -9.90 -12.74 -13.85
C MET A 251 -8.79 -11.78 -14.26
N ALA A 252 -8.19 -11.06 -13.33
CA ALA A 252 -7.04 -10.21 -13.62
C ALA A 252 -5.84 -11.03 -14.11
N GLY A 253 -5.58 -12.19 -13.48
CA GLY A 253 -4.55 -13.13 -13.95
C GLY A 253 -4.77 -13.65 -15.38
N ARG A 254 -6.03 -13.70 -15.81
CA ARG A 254 -6.40 -14.09 -17.17
C ARG A 254 -6.35 -12.93 -18.17
N LEU A 255 -6.84 -11.75 -17.78
CA LEU A 255 -6.99 -10.59 -18.68
C LEU A 255 -5.70 -9.80 -18.84
N ALA A 256 -4.96 -9.63 -17.77
CA ALA A 256 -3.75 -8.81 -17.74
C ALA A 256 -2.62 -9.48 -16.97
N PRO A 257 -2.10 -10.64 -17.46
CA PRO A 257 -1.10 -11.42 -16.72
C PRO A 257 0.23 -10.68 -16.51
N ARG A 258 0.51 -9.65 -17.32
CA ARG A 258 1.69 -8.77 -17.14
C ARG A 258 1.41 -7.59 -16.23
N ASP A 259 0.14 -7.30 -15.95
CA ASP A 259 -0.31 -6.23 -15.08
C ASP A 259 -1.43 -6.70 -14.13
N PRO A 260 -1.15 -7.70 -13.30
CA PRO A 260 -2.17 -8.33 -12.46
C PRO A 260 -2.71 -7.44 -11.35
N SER A 261 -2.01 -6.34 -10.97
CA SER A 261 -2.48 -5.42 -9.93
C SER A 261 -3.44 -4.35 -10.47
N SER A 262 -3.59 -4.24 -11.80
CA SER A 262 -4.47 -3.28 -12.46
C SER A 262 -5.92 -3.77 -12.61
N ALA A 263 -6.43 -4.55 -11.66
CA ALA A 263 -7.86 -4.84 -11.60
C ALA A 263 -8.61 -3.52 -11.39
N GLY A 264 -9.04 -2.89 -12.48
CA GLY A 264 -9.71 -1.61 -12.46
C GLY A 264 -11.01 -1.65 -11.62
N PRO A 265 -11.54 -0.51 -11.21
CA PRO A 265 -12.78 -0.41 -10.42
C PRO A 265 -13.95 -1.19 -11.00
N ALA A 266 -14.07 -1.24 -12.33
CA ALA A 266 -15.11 -2.00 -13.03
C ALA A 266 -14.99 -3.52 -12.79
N LEU A 267 -13.77 -4.07 -12.81
CA LEU A 267 -13.53 -5.48 -12.52
C LEU A 267 -13.91 -5.80 -11.07
N VAL A 268 -13.49 -4.96 -10.12
CA VAL A 268 -13.79 -5.11 -8.69
C VAL A 268 -15.31 -5.02 -8.45
N ALA A 269 -15.99 -4.06 -9.06
CA ALA A 269 -17.43 -3.91 -8.93
C ALA A 269 -18.19 -5.13 -9.47
N LYS A 270 -17.83 -5.63 -10.65
CA LYS A 270 -18.41 -6.85 -11.23
C LYS A 270 -18.14 -8.08 -10.36
N ALA A 271 -16.92 -8.23 -9.86
CA ALA A 271 -16.57 -9.33 -8.96
C ALA A 271 -17.36 -9.26 -7.64
N THR A 272 -17.56 -8.07 -7.09
CA THR A 272 -18.38 -7.87 -5.87
C THR A 272 -19.85 -8.24 -6.12
N ALA A 273 -20.41 -7.83 -7.24
CA ALA A 273 -21.76 -8.20 -7.62
C ALA A 273 -21.93 -9.73 -7.76
N LEU A 274 -21.00 -10.39 -8.45
CA LEU A 274 -21.00 -11.86 -8.57
C LEU A 274 -20.79 -12.54 -7.21
N ALA A 275 -19.90 -12.03 -6.36
CA ALA A 275 -19.63 -12.60 -5.04
C ALA A 275 -20.82 -12.49 -4.07
N SER A 276 -21.71 -11.51 -4.29
CA SER A 276 -22.90 -11.25 -3.48
C SER A 276 -24.17 -11.90 -4.03
N SER A 277 -24.09 -12.53 -5.19
CA SER A 277 -25.28 -13.04 -5.92
C SER A 277 -25.42 -14.57 -5.75
N ASP A 278 -26.65 -15.01 -5.53
CA ASP A 278 -27.03 -16.44 -5.51
C ASP A 278 -27.51 -16.94 -6.87
N ALA A 279 -27.45 -16.12 -7.92
CA ALA A 279 -27.80 -16.54 -9.27
C ALA A 279 -26.92 -17.73 -9.73
N PRO A 280 -27.46 -18.72 -10.45
CA PRO A 280 -26.72 -19.92 -10.82
C PRO A 280 -25.39 -19.66 -11.55
N ALA A 281 -25.34 -18.65 -12.43
CA ALA A 281 -24.12 -18.23 -13.11
C ALA A 281 -23.07 -17.64 -12.13
N ALA A 282 -23.52 -16.83 -11.18
CA ALA A 282 -22.66 -16.26 -10.15
C ALA A 282 -22.09 -17.34 -9.23
N VAL A 283 -22.92 -18.31 -8.81
CA VAL A 283 -22.48 -19.45 -7.99
C VAL A 283 -21.45 -20.29 -8.74
N ARG A 284 -21.63 -20.55 -10.03
CA ARG A 284 -20.61 -21.23 -10.84
C ARG A 284 -19.28 -20.48 -10.87
N CYS A 285 -19.32 -19.14 -11.04
CA CYS A 285 -18.13 -18.29 -10.98
C CYS A 285 -17.44 -18.37 -9.62
N GLN A 286 -18.21 -18.30 -8.52
CA GLN A 286 -17.67 -18.39 -7.15
C GLN A 286 -16.99 -19.74 -6.91
N ILE A 287 -17.61 -20.85 -7.29
CA ILE A 287 -17.03 -22.19 -7.17
C ILE A 287 -15.75 -22.29 -8.00
N ALA A 288 -15.80 -21.87 -9.26
CA ALA A 288 -14.66 -21.95 -10.18
C ALA A 288 -13.47 -21.12 -9.69
N SER A 289 -13.70 -19.89 -9.21
CA SER A 289 -12.64 -19.05 -8.67
C SER A 289 -12.07 -19.58 -7.35
N GLY A 290 -12.91 -20.17 -6.50
CA GLY A 290 -12.50 -20.86 -5.28
C GLY A 290 -11.59 -22.06 -5.55
N LEU A 291 -11.93 -22.90 -6.50
CA LEU A 291 -11.10 -24.04 -6.94
C LEU A 291 -9.72 -23.58 -7.45
N LEU A 292 -9.69 -22.51 -8.25
CA LEU A 292 -8.43 -21.94 -8.74
C LEU A 292 -7.59 -21.34 -7.60
N ALA A 293 -8.22 -20.64 -6.65
CA ALA A 293 -7.54 -20.06 -5.48
C ALA A 293 -6.94 -21.16 -4.58
N ASP A 294 -7.67 -22.25 -4.35
CA ASP A 294 -7.16 -23.41 -3.61
C ASP A 294 -5.99 -24.09 -4.33
N ALA A 295 -6.06 -24.20 -5.65
CA ALA A 295 -4.97 -24.72 -6.46
C ALA A 295 -3.71 -23.83 -6.35
N VAL A 296 -3.87 -22.50 -6.40
CA VAL A 296 -2.77 -21.54 -6.18
C VAL A 296 -2.15 -21.75 -4.79
N ARG A 297 -2.97 -21.86 -3.74
CA ARG A 297 -2.52 -22.12 -2.36
C ARG A 297 -1.76 -23.45 -2.24
N LYS A 298 -2.30 -24.51 -2.79
CA LYS A 298 -1.67 -25.86 -2.82
C LYS A 298 -0.32 -25.84 -3.55
N ALA A 299 -0.21 -25.08 -4.64
CA ALA A 299 1.04 -24.90 -5.36
C ALA A 299 2.06 -24.02 -4.63
N GLY A 300 1.66 -23.31 -3.58
CA GLY A 300 2.51 -22.43 -2.74
C GLY A 300 2.52 -20.98 -3.17
N GLY A 301 1.51 -20.54 -3.92
CA GLY A 301 1.24 -19.15 -4.28
C GLY A 301 0.28 -18.46 -3.30
N ILE A 302 -0.02 -17.19 -3.57
CA ILE A 302 -0.96 -16.36 -2.82
C ILE A 302 -2.34 -16.42 -3.51
N PRO A 303 -3.39 -16.95 -2.88
CA PRO A 303 -4.71 -17.17 -3.50
C PRO A 303 -5.37 -15.91 -4.05
N THR A 304 -5.07 -14.76 -3.48
CA THR A 304 -5.58 -13.44 -3.90
C THR A 304 -4.65 -12.74 -4.89
N SER A 305 -3.54 -13.36 -5.29
CA SER A 305 -2.58 -12.80 -6.24
C SER A 305 -2.95 -13.13 -7.68
N SER A 306 -3.22 -12.10 -8.47
CA SER A 306 -3.49 -12.21 -9.89
C SER A 306 -2.31 -12.82 -10.67
N LEU A 307 -1.07 -12.50 -10.27
CA LEU A 307 0.13 -13.06 -10.91
C LEU A 307 0.27 -14.56 -10.64
N ASP A 308 -0.07 -15.03 -9.44
CA ASP A 308 -0.01 -16.46 -9.13
C ASP A 308 -1.12 -17.24 -9.82
N HIS A 309 -2.30 -16.63 -10.03
CA HIS A 309 -3.34 -17.19 -10.92
C HIS A 309 -2.85 -17.25 -12.37
N ALA A 310 -2.20 -16.22 -12.89
CA ALA A 310 -1.62 -16.24 -14.23
C ALA A 310 -0.58 -17.36 -14.40
N ARG A 311 0.25 -17.59 -13.39
CA ARG A 311 1.23 -18.71 -13.36
C ARG A 311 0.54 -20.09 -13.32
N LEU A 312 -0.55 -20.21 -12.56
CA LEU A 312 -1.37 -21.42 -12.56
C LEU A 312 -1.94 -21.68 -13.96
N LEU A 313 -2.54 -20.67 -14.59
CA LEU A 313 -3.10 -20.77 -15.94
C LEU A 313 -2.02 -21.11 -16.99
N PHE A 314 -0.81 -20.57 -16.86
CA PHE A 314 0.34 -20.96 -17.66
C PHE A 314 0.67 -22.46 -17.47
N ALA A 315 0.78 -22.93 -16.23
CA ALA A 315 1.08 -24.32 -15.91
C ALA A 315 0.00 -25.30 -16.36
N LEU A 316 -1.23 -24.82 -16.56
CA LEU A 316 -2.36 -25.56 -17.12
C LEU A 316 -2.45 -25.48 -18.66
N ASP A 317 -1.50 -24.84 -19.34
CA ASP A 317 -1.49 -24.56 -20.77
C ASP A 317 -2.71 -23.77 -21.28
N VAL A 318 -3.30 -22.94 -20.38
CA VAL A 318 -4.46 -22.10 -20.71
C VAL A 318 -4.03 -20.72 -21.18
N HIS A 319 -2.90 -20.21 -20.65
CA HIS A 319 -2.42 -18.85 -20.97
C HIS A 319 -0.90 -18.78 -21.06
N PRO A 320 -0.30 -18.53 -22.24
CA PRO A 320 1.15 -18.63 -22.45
C PRO A 320 1.97 -17.46 -21.89
N GLN A 321 1.34 -16.35 -21.51
CA GLN A 321 2.06 -15.09 -21.23
C GLN A 321 2.71 -14.98 -19.86
N ALA A 322 2.45 -15.90 -18.94
CA ALA A 322 2.98 -15.88 -17.58
C ALA A 322 4.12 -16.90 -17.34
N ALA A 323 4.91 -17.19 -18.38
CA ALA A 323 6.01 -18.13 -18.31
C ALA A 323 6.96 -17.77 -17.14
N PRO A 324 7.32 -18.74 -16.29
CA PRO A 324 8.32 -18.51 -15.25
C PRO A 324 9.70 -18.35 -15.88
N VAL A 325 10.62 -17.82 -15.08
CA VAL A 325 12.02 -17.72 -15.47
C VAL A 325 12.57 -19.12 -15.83
N PRO A 326 13.36 -19.27 -16.91
CA PRO A 326 13.91 -20.54 -17.32
C PRO A 326 14.71 -21.23 -16.19
N THR A 327 14.61 -22.54 -16.10
CA THR A 327 15.27 -23.35 -15.06
C THR A 327 16.78 -23.07 -14.99
N MET A 328 17.43 -22.87 -16.14
CA MET A 328 18.87 -22.53 -16.20
C MET A 328 19.17 -21.23 -15.44
N VAL A 329 18.37 -20.18 -15.60
CA VAL A 329 18.57 -18.89 -14.92
C VAL A 329 18.39 -19.04 -13.40
N ILE A 330 17.45 -19.88 -12.96
CA ILE A 330 17.28 -20.20 -11.52
C ILE A 330 18.57 -20.80 -10.95
N TRP A 331 19.16 -21.77 -11.61
CA TRP A 331 20.39 -22.42 -11.11
C TRP A 331 21.62 -21.53 -11.23
N MET A 332 21.74 -20.72 -12.28
CA MET A 332 22.81 -19.74 -12.42
C MET A 332 22.79 -18.65 -11.36
N GLY A 333 21.60 -18.22 -10.94
CA GLY A 333 21.42 -17.21 -9.88
C GLY A 333 21.60 -17.73 -8.46
N LEU A 334 21.62 -19.06 -8.27
CA LEU A 334 21.66 -19.68 -6.94
C LEU A 334 22.90 -19.27 -6.10
N PRO A 335 24.14 -19.24 -6.62
CA PRO A 335 25.32 -18.88 -5.81
C PRO A 335 25.20 -17.44 -5.25
N ALA A 336 24.79 -16.48 -6.07
CA ALA A 336 24.60 -15.09 -5.63
C ALA A 336 23.45 -14.98 -4.61
N ALA A 337 22.38 -15.74 -4.80
CA ALA A 337 21.26 -15.79 -3.87
C ALA A 337 21.67 -16.40 -2.52
N LEU A 338 22.48 -17.49 -2.52
CA LEU A 338 22.97 -18.10 -1.30
C LEU A 338 23.86 -17.12 -0.51
N LEU A 339 24.76 -16.42 -1.17
CA LEU A 339 25.57 -15.38 -0.52
C LEU A 339 24.68 -14.31 0.11
N GLY A 340 23.68 -13.83 -0.64
CA GLY A 340 22.70 -12.88 -0.13
C GLY A 340 21.95 -13.42 1.09
N TRP A 341 21.55 -14.69 1.09
CA TRP A 341 20.86 -15.32 2.21
C TRP A 341 21.74 -15.50 3.45
N VAL A 342 23.01 -15.90 3.26
CA VAL A 342 23.95 -16.04 4.37
C VAL A 342 24.14 -14.68 5.07
N VAL A 343 24.30 -13.62 4.29
CA VAL A 343 24.52 -12.27 4.84
C VAL A 343 23.25 -11.67 5.44
N HIS A 344 22.10 -11.78 4.75
CA HIS A 344 20.87 -11.06 5.15
C HIS A 344 19.83 -11.95 5.85
N GLY A 345 19.97 -13.28 5.78
CA GLY A 345 19.03 -14.20 6.45
C GLY A 345 18.91 -13.95 7.96
N PRO A 346 20.00 -13.79 8.72
CA PRO A 346 19.93 -13.46 10.14
C PRO A 346 19.27 -12.12 10.40
N LEU A 347 19.50 -11.11 9.55
CA LEU A 347 18.84 -9.81 9.62
C LEU A 347 17.32 -9.95 9.45
N PHE A 348 16.87 -10.64 8.41
CA PHE A 348 15.42 -10.86 8.18
C PHE A 348 14.78 -11.68 9.30
N ALA A 349 15.49 -12.67 9.83
CA ALA A 349 15.01 -13.45 10.97
C ALA A 349 14.86 -12.58 12.23
N ALA A 350 15.82 -11.72 12.52
CA ALA A 350 15.77 -10.79 13.65
C ALA A 350 14.61 -9.78 13.51
N ILE A 351 14.46 -9.16 12.34
CA ILE A 351 13.34 -8.23 12.06
C ILE A 351 11.99 -8.94 12.25
N ARG A 352 11.83 -10.14 11.69
CA ARG A 352 10.60 -10.92 11.81
C ARG A 352 10.31 -11.29 13.27
N LEU A 353 11.32 -11.70 14.01
CA LEU A 353 11.20 -12.08 15.41
C LEU A 353 10.75 -10.90 16.27
N VAL A 354 11.40 -9.74 16.11
CA VAL A 354 11.06 -8.51 16.84
C VAL A 354 9.65 -8.04 16.47
N ALA A 355 9.31 -7.97 15.19
CA ALA A 355 7.99 -7.56 14.74
C ALA A 355 6.88 -8.46 15.29
N ASN A 356 7.06 -9.79 15.22
CA ASN A 356 6.04 -10.72 15.68
C ASN A 356 5.86 -10.72 17.22
N ARG A 357 6.91 -10.40 18.00
CA ARG A 357 6.84 -10.29 19.45
C ARG A 357 6.31 -8.97 19.95
N ALA A 358 6.60 -7.87 19.22
CA ALA A 358 6.21 -6.53 19.63
C ALA A 358 4.82 -6.14 19.15
N ALA A 359 4.28 -6.79 18.13
CA ALA A 359 2.95 -6.52 17.59
C ALA A 359 1.86 -6.84 18.62
N LYS A 360 1.03 -5.84 18.92
CA LYS A 360 -0.16 -5.99 19.75
C LYS A 360 -1.39 -6.31 18.91
N GLU A 361 -1.47 -5.73 17.73
CA GLU A 361 -2.52 -5.98 16.77
C GLU A 361 -1.92 -6.53 15.47
N ARG A 362 -2.73 -7.19 14.65
CA ARG A 362 -2.28 -7.76 13.36
C ARG A 362 -1.79 -6.69 12.40
N SER A 363 -2.34 -5.49 12.45
CA SER A 363 -1.95 -4.31 11.64
C SER A 363 -0.54 -3.80 11.97
N ASP A 364 -0.08 -3.95 13.23
CA ASP A 364 1.21 -3.43 13.68
C ASP A 364 2.40 -4.18 13.06
N VAL A 365 2.19 -5.43 12.64
CA VAL A 365 3.29 -6.33 12.22
C VAL A 365 4.11 -5.72 11.07
N VAL A 366 3.45 -5.09 10.10
CA VAL A 366 4.15 -4.53 8.93
C VAL A 366 4.87 -3.24 9.29
N ALA A 367 4.23 -2.37 10.09
CA ALA A 367 4.85 -1.14 10.60
C ALA A 367 6.12 -1.46 11.43
N LEU A 368 6.05 -2.50 12.28
CA LEU A 368 7.18 -2.97 13.08
C LEU A 368 8.29 -3.62 12.25
N ARG A 369 8.00 -4.13 11.07
CA ARG A 369 9.04 -4.58 10.13
C ARG A 369 9.78 -3.41 9.50
N PHE A 370 9.14 -2.26 9.28
CA PHE A 370 9.76 -1.12 8.63
C PHE A 370 10.61 -0.28 9.59
N ILE A 371 10.03 0.31 10.63
CA ILE A 371 10.79 1.23 11.51
C ILE A 371 11.83 0.48 12.36
N PRO A 372 11.47 -0.49 13.21
CA PRO A 372 12.47 -1.24 13.94
C PRO A 372 13.40 -2.03 13.01
N GLY A 373 12.87 -2.52 11.87
CA GLY A 373 13.67 -3.22 10.87
C GLY A 373 14.80 -2.37 10.30
N LEU A 374 14.55 -1.08 10.05
CA LEU A 374 15.58 -0.15 9.59
C LEU A 374 16.70 -0.01 10.63
N PHE A 375 16.36 0.15 11.92
CA PHE A 375 17.35 0.23 13.00
C PHE A 375 18.17 -1.06 13.12
N ILE A 376 17.50 -2.21 13.08
CA ILE A 376 18.16 -3.52 13.11
C ILE A 376 19.11 -3.66 11.89
N ALA A 377 18.67 -3.21 10.71
CA ALA A 377 19.50 -3.26 9.50
C ALA A 377 20.76 -2.37 9.62
N VAL A 378 20.60 -1.13 10.12
CA VAL A 378 21.75 -0.24 10.34
C VAL A 378 22.74 -0.86 11.32
N LEU A 379 22.26 -1.38 12.46
CA LEU A 379 23.11 -2.06 13.42
C LEU A 379 23.79 -3.28 12.82
N TRP A 380 23.08 -4.07 12.03
CA TRP A 380 23.60 -5.26 11.35
C TRP A 380 24.75 -4.91 10.41
N TYR A 381 24.57 -3.90 9.54
CA TYR A 381 25.62 -3.47 8.62
C TYR A 381 26.81 -2.83 9.34
N LEU A 382 26.60 -2.13 10.44
CA LEU A 382 27.69 -1.65 11.29
C LEU A 382 28.50 -2.81 11.87
N LEU A 383 27.86 -3.83 12.42
CA LEU A 383 28.52 -5.01 12.97
C LEU A 383 29.30 -5.78 11.89
N LEU A 384 28.67 -5.98 10.71
CA LEU A 384 29.36 -6.59 9.57
C LEU A 384 30.55 -5.76 9.11
N GLY A 385 30.42 -4.44 9.05
CA GLY A 385 31.49 -3.53 8.67
C GLY A 385 32.66 -3.57 9.65
N ILE A 386 32.38 -3.52 10.94
CA ILE A 386 33.40 -3.62 11.99
C ILE A 386 34.11 -5.00 11.92
N GLY A 387 33.35 -6.09 11.84
CA GLY A 387 33.92 -7.45 11.74
C GLY A 387 34.81 -7.61 10.50
N ALA A 388 34.36 -7.12 9.35
CA ALA A 388 35.13 -7.14 8.11
C ALA A 388 36.38 -6.26 8.21
N ALA A 389 36.33 -5.08 8.82
CA ALA A 389 37.47 -4.20 9.00
C ALA A 389 38.55 -4.87 9.89
N VAL A 390 38.14 -5.50 10.99
CA VAL A 390 39.05 -6.25 11.87
C VAL A 390 39.68 -7.41 11.13
N ALA A 391 38.90 -8.19 10.37
CA ALA A 391 39.40 -9.31 9.60
C ALA A 391 40.42 -8.89 8.51
N LEU A 392 40.14 -7.79 7.79
CA LEU A 392 41.06 -7.23 6.80
C LEU A 392 42.35 -6.75 7.45
N ALA A 393 42.25 -6.01 8.56
CA ALA A 393 43.42 -5.53 9.29
C ALA A 393 44.31 -6.69 9.81
N SER A 394 43.70 -7.75 10.35
CA SER A 394 44.44 -8.94 10.81
C SER A 394 45.13 -9.71 9.67
N ALA A 395 44.57 -9.60 8.44
CA ALA A 395 45.17 -10.18 7.24
C ALA A 395 46.18 -9.24 6.55
N GLY A 396 46.52 -8.09 7.13
CA GLY A 396 47.45 -7.11 6.57
C GLY A 396 46.87 -6.24 5.44
N TRP A 397 45.56 -6.25 5.27
CA TRP A 397 44.87 -5.44 4.25
C TRP A 397 44.33 -4.13 4.86
N SER A 398 44.16 -3.12 4.02
CA SER A 398 43.54 -1.86 4.47
C SER A 398 42.08 -2.05 4.88
N PRO A 399 41.66 -1.67 6.10
CA PRO A 399 40.27 -1.72 6.52
C PRO A 399 39.33 -0.89 5.65
N LEU A 400 39.85 0.10 4.90
CA LEU A 400 39.06 0.95 4.00
C LEU A 400 38.33 0.16 2.88
N TRP A 401 38.83 -1.05 2.54
CA TRP A 401 38.15 -1.94 1.60
C TRP A 401 36.74 -2.38 2.05
N VAL A 402 36.40 -2.17 3.33
CA VAL A 402 35.03 -2.38 3.83
C VAL A 402 34.04 -1.42 3.20
N LEU A 403 34.42 -0.18 2.88
CA LEU A 403 33.51 0.84 2.35
C LEU A 403 32.87 0.43 1.03
N PRO A 404 33.63 0.06 -0.04
CA PRO A 404 33.02 -0.41 -1.27
C PRO A 404 32.23 -1.72 -1.06
N ALA A 405 32.67 -2.60 -0.17
CA ALA A 405 31.94 -3.83 0.14
C ALA A 405 30.56 -3.53 0.76
N LEU A 406 30.47 -2.59 1.71
CA LEU A 406 29.20 -2.18 2.31
C LEU A 406 28.24 -1.52 1.31
N LEU A 407 28.75 -0.85 0.27
CA LEU A 407 27.92 -0.27 -0.80
C LEU A 407 27.31 -1.34 -1.72
N VAL A 408 28.04 -2.45 -1.93
CA VAL A 408 27.61 -3.53 -2.82
C VAL A 408 26.75 -4.58 -2.09
N LEU A 409 27.00 -4.75 -0.79
CA LEU A 409 26.36 -5.79 0.03
C LEU A 409 24.81 -5.80 -0.03
N PRO A 410 24.10 -4.67 0.02
CA PRO A 410 22.64 -4.64 -0.11
C PRO A 410 22.15 -5.25 -1.43
N ARG A 411 22.92 -5.15 -2.51
CA ARG A 411 22.55 -5.73 -3.81
C ARG A 411 22.46 -7.25 -3.77
N PHE A 412 23.26 -7.92 -2.95
CA PHE A 412 23.14 -9.36 -2.74
C PHE A 412 21.85 -9.72 -2.00
N GLY A 413 21.36 -8.85 -1.11
CA GLY A 413 20.04 -8.97 -0.51
C GLY A 413 18.93 -8.88 -1.55
N ASP A 414 18.97 -7.88 -2.43
CA ASP A 414 18.02 -7.70 -3.53
C ASP A 414 18.04 -8.93 -4.47
N LEU A 415 19.22 -9.43 -4.82
CA LEU A 415 19.36 -10.63 -5.64
C LEU A 415 18.78 -11.87 -4.96
N ALA A 416 19.00 -12.03 -3.66
CA ALA A 416 18.45 -13.16 -2.89
C ALA A 416 16.91 -13.12 -2.86
N VAL A 417 16.32 -11.94 -2.63
CA VAL A 417 14.87 -11.73 -2.65
C VAL A 417 14.31 -11.94 -4.05
N GLY A 418 14.94 -11.38 -5.08
CA GLY A 418 14.54 -11.55 -6.48
C GLY A 418 14.59 -13.02 -6.90
N TRP A 419 15.67 -13.71 -6.57
CA TRP A 419 15.83 -15.15 -6.84
C TRP A 419 14.76 -15.97 -6.11
N GLN A 420 14.46 -15.68 -4.85
CA GLN A 420 13.40 -16.36 -4.10
C GLN A 420 12.04 -16.22 -4.79
N ARG A 421 11.71 -15.04 -5.31
CA ARG A 421 10.46 -14.81 -6.06
C ARG A 421 10.44 -15.66 -7.34
N TRP A 422 11.54 -15.71 -8.09
CA TRP A 422 11.68 -16.55 -9.28
C TRP A 422 11.59 -18.04 -8.95
N PHE A 423 12.29 -18.47 -7.91
CA PHE A 423 12.27 -19.86 -7.46
C PHE A 423 10.88 -20.30 -7.00
N THR A 424 10.16 -19.43 -6.27
CA THR A 424 8.80 -19.70 -5.84
C THR A 424 7.87 -19.86 -7.04
N ALA A 425 7.97 -18.98 -8.04
CA ALA A 425 7.20 -19.07 -9.29
C ALA A 425 7.50 -20.35 -10.07
N TRP A 426 8.77 -20.66 -10.25
CA TRP A 426 9.21 -21.88 -10.93
C TRP A 426 8.73 -23.14 -10.20
N ARG A 427 8.89 -23.19 -8.88
CA ARG A 427 8.43 -24.31 -8.05
C ARG A 427 6.93 -24.48 -8.13
N MET A 428 6.16 -23.41 -8.13
CA MET A 428 4.71 -23.42 -8.29
C MET A 428 4.32 -24.10 -9.60
N VAL A 429 4.86 -23.67 -10.72
CA VAL A 429 4.58 -24.25 -12.04
C VAL A 429 4.97 -25.73 -12.09
N ARG A 430 6.13 -26.10 -11.57
CA ARG A 430 6.57 -27.50 -11.50
C ARG A 430 5.66 -28.38 -10.66
N ARG A 431 5.16 -27.88 -9.55
CA ARG A 431 4.19 -28.61 -8.72
C ARG A 431 2.90 -28.89 -9.48
N VAL A 432 2.37 -27.89 -10.18
CA VAL A 432 1.14 -28.05 -10.98
C VAL A 432 1.33 -29.09 -12.10
N HIS A 433 2.50 -29.11 -12.75
CA HIS A 433 2.80 -30.13 -13.76
C HIS A 433 2.87 -31.56 -13.19
N GLN A 434 3.12 -31.72 -11.91
CA GLN A 434 3.15 -33.03 -11.24
C GLN A 434 1.75 -33.52 -10.82
N TRP A 435 0.72 -32.67 -10.91
CA TRP A 435 -0.64 -33.06 -10.57
C TRP A 435 -1.23 -34.00 -11.62
N GLY A 436 -2.11 -34.90 -11.17
CA GLY A 436 -2.76 -35.86 -12.04
C GLY A 436 -3.62 -35.21 -13.12
N THR A 437 -3.81 -35.91 -14.23
CA THR A 437 -4.62 -35.42 -15.35
C THR A 437 -6.04 -35.01 -14.94
N PRO A 438 -6.77 -35.77 -14.09
CA PRO A 438 -8.12 -35.36 -13.67
C PRO A 438 -8.14 -34.00 -12.91
N GLU A 439 -7.16 -33.79 -12.02
CA GLU A 439 -7.06 -32.53 -11.27
C GLU A 439 -6.77 -31.32 -12.18
N ARG A 440 -5.86 -31.50 -13.14
CA ARG A 440 -5.54 -30.45 -14.13
C ARG A 440 -6.72 -30.18 -15.07
N MET A 441 -7.48 -31.20 -15.45
CA MET A 441 -8.70 -31.05 -16.27
C MET A 441 -9.79 -30.27 -15.53
N ALA A 442 -10.05 -30.58 -14.26
CA ALA A 442 -11.03 -29.85 -13.45
C ALA A 442 -10.68 -28.35 -13.32
N LEU A 443 -9.38 -28.02 -13.18
CA LEU A 443 -8.94 -26.63 -13.12
C LEU A 443 -9.03 -25.90 -14.47
N ARG A 444 -8.79 -26.60 -15.58
CA ARG A 444 -9.03 -26.05 -16.93
C ARG A 444 -10.52 -25.76 -17.15
N GLU A 445 -11.38 -26.66 -16.73
CA GLU A 445 -12.84 -26.48 -16.78
C GLU A 445 -13.30 -25.31 -15.92
N ALA A 446 -12.79 -25.19 -14.69
CA ALA A 446 -13.06 -24.04 -13.84
C ALA A 446 -12.63 -22.70 -14.51
N SER A 447 -11.45 -22.67 -15.13
CA SER A 447 -10.99 -21.51 -15.89
C SER A 447 -11.87 -21.20 -17.10
N ALA A 448 -12.34 -22.24 -17.82
CA ALA A 448 -13.25 -22.09 -18.95
C ALA A 448 -14.63 -21.57 -18.50
N THR A 449 -15.15 -22.08 -17.39
CA THR A 449 -16.41 -21.61 -16.77
C THR A 449 -16.33 -20.12 -16.46
N LEU A 450 -15.26 -19.68 -15.81
CA LEU A 450 -15.06 -18.24 -15.55
C LEU A 450 -15.01 -17.43 -16.84
N ALA A 451 -14.35 -17.93 -17.88
CA ALA A 451 -14.26 -17.24 -19.16
C ALA A 451 -15.63 -17.11 -19.87
N ALA A 452 -16.45 -18.14 -19.80
CA ALA A 452 -17.77 -18.19 -20.45
C ALA A 452 -18.79 -17.28 -19.73
N GLU A 453 -18.81 -17.33 -18.41
CA GLU A 453 -19.77 -16.57 -17.59
C GLU A 453 -19.34 -15.08 -17.40
N TRP A 454 -18.05 -14.81 -17.52
CA TRP A 454 -17.49 -13.48 -17.48
C TRP A 454 -17.41 -12.88 -18.90
N ALA A 455 -18.50 -12.78 -19.62
CA ALA A 455 -18.44 -12.09 -20.92
C ALA A 455 -17.86 -10.68 -20.77
N PRO A 456 -16.81 -10.31 -21.52
CA PRO A 456 -16.28 -8.97 -21.47
C PRO A 456 -17.36 -8.01 -21.98
N THR A 457 -17.81 -7.09 -21.17
CA THR A 457 -18.45 -5.89 -21.69
C THR A 457 -17.36 -5.14 -22.43
N GLU A 458 -17.52 -4.89 -23.72
CA GLU A 458 -16.55 -4.25 -24.63
C GLU A 458 -15.92 -2.93 -24.09
N ARG A 459 -16.53 -2.33 -23.05
CA ARG A 459 -16.01 -1.12 -22.39
C ARG A 459 -14.90 -1.37 -21.35
N ALA A 460 -14.73 -2.58 -20.84
CA ALA A 460 -13.67 -2.85 -19.86
C ALA A 460 -12.26 -2.98 -20.47
N GLN A 461 -12.15 -3.09 -21.79
CA GLN A 461 -10.86 -3.11 -22.51
C GLN A 461 -10.28 -1.72 -22.76
N THR A 462 -11.09 -0.67 -22.71
CA THR A 462 -10.64 0.72 -23.01
C THR A 462 -10.13 1.48 -21.79
N ASP A 463 -10.41 1.01 -20.55
CA ASP A 463 -9.95 1.64 -19.31
C ASP A 463 -8.67 1.02 -18.73
N LEU A 464 -8.06 0.05 -19.39
CA LEU A 464 -6.71 -0.40 -19.05
C LEU A 464 -5.72 0.63 -19.61
N PRO A 465 -4.96 1.35 -18.77
CA PRO A 465 -4.00 2.32 -19.27
C PRO A 465 -2.95 1.60 -20.09
N VAL A 466 -3.01 1.84 -21.41
CA VAL A 466 -1.93 1.54 -22.34
C VAL A 466 -0.76 2.42 -21.89
N ASP A 467 0.35 1.77 -21.51
CA ASP A 467 1.68 2.36 -21.42
C ASP A 467 2.05 3.20 -20.18
N TYR A 468 2.31 2.50 -19.05
CA TYR A 468 3.06 3.09 -17.94
C TYR A 468 4.34 2.32 -17.55
N THR A 469 4.67 1.23 -18.23
CA THR A 469 5.89 0.44 -17.99
C THR A 469 7.19 1.14 -18.40
N ALA A 470 7.12 2.23 -19.17
CA ALA A 470 8.29 2.92 -19.72
C ALA A 470 8.94 3.94 -18.77
N ARG A 471 8.27 4.39 -17.70
CA ARG A 471 8.82 5.51 -16.88
C ARG A 471 9.51 5.11 -15.57
N MET A 472 9.38 3.88 -15.09
CA MET A 472 10.09 3.45 -13.88
C MET A 472 11.33 2.58 -14.16
N THR A 473 11.44 1.95 -15.31
CA THR A 473 12.63 1.16 -15.72
C THR A 473 13.77 2.00 -16.29
N THR A 474 13.54 3.24 -16.73
CA THR A 474 14.56 4.12 -17.28
C THR A 474 15.24 5.06 -16.29
N ARG A 475 15.02 4.90 -14.97
CA ARG A 475 15.72 5.70 -13.94
C ARG A 475 16.64 4.89 -13.03
N ASN A 476 16.93 3.64 -13.35
CA ASN A 476 17.98 2.83 -12.73
C ASN A 476 19.08 2.45 -13.74
N ALA A 477 19.38 3.34 -14.68
CA ALA A 477 20.63 3.35 -15.44
C ALA A 477 21.50 4.51 -14.96
#